data_e7ada1f6bc6331a61317411a816a7f43
#
_entry.id   e7ada1f6bc6331a61317411a816a7f43
#
_cell.length_a   1.000
_cell.length_b   1.000
_cell.length_c   1.000
_cell.angle_alpha   90.00
_cell.angle_beta   90.00
_cell.angle_gamma   90.00
#
_symmetry.space_group_name_H-M   'P 1'
#
loop_
_entity.id
_entity.type
_entity.pdbx_description
1 polymer ?
#
loop_
_entity_poly.entity_id
_entity_poly.type
_entity_poly.pdbx_seq_one_letter_code
_entity_poly.pdbx_strand_id
1 'polypeptide(L)'
;MDAGLLALATLLQAYCHVGDRDAVELTVMAKRWQRVLDCLGAEPPPFSQGTLLNCRMRLITHNLAKTLLDRTVALAEHPGGFGARQLRAVLDSTPRCGAGRGADTLPLLGQALRQAVGLAAQALDTSAAARVEEAGLTLVGHRSLKAALDVDWGEPSARSRALGLVLAEVARWQRWLEQQQALAAQPPPLQEVMETRTQRITPDTEPDPEGGPGGRRITKHVAPDRRIAIEAHDRRHGRPSSAKTFNGFKEHCAMDVASPVSREVVVRPANEPEPEAVELLAEELEPAPGLLQRDIALGEMASPRMAQWAAQGVDISARPWPQGGPLFTKHDFPLDLAGMQGTCPGGQSVPMVPGQPAQFPATACAACDLRAPCTKATHGQGRSLSIREDEPFQQKLRAKMKTQRGRASLPETDGGSAHDGASIGAPRTSRPLQRLAQEPV
;
A
#
# COMPACT_ATOMS: atom_id res chain seq x y z
N MET A 1 31.51 -9.19 13.46
CA MET A 1 30.21 -9.56 14.08
C MET A 1 29.65 -10.74 13.31
N ASP A 2 29.20 -11.77 14.00
CA ASP A 2 28.65 -12.98 13.39
C ASP A 2 27.31 -12.68 12.69
N ALA A 3 27.20 -13.05 11.41
CA ALA A 3 26.00 -12.87 10.62
C ALA A 3 24.84 -13.78 11.13
N GLY A 4 25.17 -14.97 11.66
CA GLY A 4 24.20 -15.88 12.24
C GLY A 4 23.51 -15.29 13.47
N LEU A 5 24.26 -14.62 14.34
CA LEU A 5 23.70 -13.94 15.51
C LEU A 5 22.71 -12.84 15.11
N LEU A 6 23.03 -12.04 14.10
CA LEU A 6 22.13 -10.99 13.61
C LEU A 6 20.88 -11.56 12.92
N ALA A 7 21.02 -12.66 12.18
CA ALA A 7 19.89 -13.37 11.59
C ALA A 7 18.94 -13.91 12.67
N LEU A 8 19.47 -14.59 13.70
CA LEU A 8 18.68 -15.07 14.82
C LEU A 8 18.02 -13.94 15.59
N ALA A 9 18.72 -12.81 15.81
CA ALA A 9 18.14 -11.64 16.45
C ALA A 9 16.96 -11.07 15.63
N THR A 10 17.08 -11.03 14.30
CA THR A 10 15.99 -10.57 13.42
C THR A 10 14.78 -11.52 13.48
N LEU A 11 15.02 -12.84 13.54
CA LEU A 11 13.94 -13.82 13.72
C LEU A 11 13.26 -13.68 15.07
N LEU A 12 14.02 -13.46 16.15
CA LEU A 12 13.47 -13.20 17.49
C LEU A 12 12.67 -11.88 17.52
N GLN A 13 13.12 -10.84 16.85
CA GLN A 13 12.37 -9.59 16.71
C GLN A 13 11.00 -9.82 16.06
N ALA A 14 10.98 -10.53 14.94
CA ALA A 14 9.75 -10.85 14.24
C ALA A 14 8.81 -11.71 15.09
N TYR A 15 9.36 -12.70 15.79
CA TYR A 15 8.59 -13.59 16.66
C TYR A 15 8.00 -12.89 17.88
N CYS A 16 8.77 -11.99 18.51
CA CYS A 16 8.36 -11.27 19.72
C CYS A 16 7.65 -9.95 19.39
N HIS A 17 7.57 -9.54 18.13
CA HIS A 17 7.01 -8.25 17.68
C HIS A 17 7.67 -7.03 18.35
N VAL A 18 8.98 -7.05 18.52
CA VAL A 18 9.73 -5.98 19.19
C VAL A 18 10.54 -5.13 18.21
N GLY A 19 10.71 -3.84 18.55
CA GLY A 19 11.54 -2.91 17.78
C GLY A 19 13.04 -3.13 18.01
N ASP A 20 13.88 -2.41 17.25
CA ASP A 20 15.35 -2.54 17.35
C ASP A 20 15.89 -2.20 18.73
N ARG A 21 15.32 -1.17 19.37
CA ARG A 21 15.71 -0.76 20.71
C ARG A 21 15.45 -1.85 21.72
N ASP A 22 14.24 -2.38 21.71
CA ASP A 22 13.80 -3.41 22.64
C ASP A 22 14.56 -4.71 22.40
N ALA A 23 14.86 -5.04 21.12
CA ALA A 23 15.68 -6.20 20.79
C ALA A 23 17.09 -6.10 21.37
N VAL A 24 17.72 -4.94 21.28
CA VAL A 24 19.06 -4.71 21.91
C VAL A 24 18.96 -4.84 23.42
N GLU A 25 17.94 -4.28 24.06
CA GLU A 25 17.70 -4.35 25.49
C GLU A 25 17.47 -5.82 25.94
N LEU A 26 16.68 -6.58 25.19
CA LEU A 26 16.40 -7.99 25.50
C LEU A 26 17.63 -8.90 25.42
N THR A 27 18.69 -8.52 24.65
CA THR A 27 19.94 -9.29 24.66
C THR A 27 20.67 -9.24 26.01
N VAL A 28 20.39 -8.23 26.83
CA VAL A 28 20.97 -8.09 28.17
C VAL A 28 19.98 -8.54 29.22
N MET A 29 18.70 -8.16 29.09
CA MET A 29 17.70 -8.36 30.14
C MET A 29 17.03 -9.71 30.12
N ALA A 30 17.00 -10.42 28.97
CA ALA A 30 16.26 -11.65 28.80
C ALA A 30 17.15 -12.86 28.60
N LYS A 31 17.30 -13.71 29.64
CA LYS A 31 18.10 -14.96 29.56
C LYS A 31 17.68 -15.89 28.42
N ARG A 32 16.39 -15.88 28.01
CA ARG A 32 15.88 -16.65 26.88
C ARG A 32 16.49 -16.17 25.55
N TRP A 33 16.56 -14.85 25.35
CA TRP A 33 17.21 -14.26 24.19
C TRP A 33 18.69 -14.56 24.19
N GLN A 34 19.35 -14.40 25.34
CA GLN A 34 20.77 -14.70 25.48
C GLN A 34 21.08 -16.18 25.15
N ARG A 35 20.19 -17.09 25.52
CA ARG A 35 20.36 -18.52 25.20
C ARG A 35 20.24 -18.81 23.72
N VAL A 36 19.25 -18.23 23.05
CA VAL A 36 19.07 -18.42 21.59
C VAL A 36 20.21 -17.80 20.81
N LEU A 37 20.70 -16.64 21.27
CA LEU A 37 21.77 -15.91 20.62
C LEU A 37 23.17 -16.37 21.03
N ASP A 38 23.28 -17.40 21.88
CA ASP A 38 24.53 -17.92 22.45
C ASP A 38 25.40 -16.81 23.09
N CYS A 39 24.78 -15.93 23.85
CA CYS A 39 25.42 -14.80 24.52
C CYS A 39 25.06 -14.68 26.00
N LEU A 40 24.96 -15.82 26.71
CA LEU A 40 24.62 -15.84 28.15
C LEU A 40 25.56 -14.98 28.97
N GLY A 41 24.99 -14.09 29.79
CA GLY A 41 25.74 -13.18 30.64
C GLY A 41 26.38 -12.00 29.89
N ALA A 42 25.96 -11.73 28.65
CA ALA A 42 26.47 -10.59 27.90
C ALA A 42 26.13 -9.27 28.60
N GLU A 43 27.15 -8.54 28.95
CA GLU A 43 27.15 -7.15 29.42
C GLU A 43 28.42 -6.50 28.82
N PRO A 44 28.38 -5.68 27.83
CA PRO A 44 27.27 -4.94 27.16
C PRO A 44 26.52 -5.76 26.08
N PRO A 45 25.48 -5.17 25.45
CA PRO A 45 24.75 -5.83 24.36
C PRO A 45 25.70 -6.25 23.23
N PRO A 46 25.50 -7.47 22.64
CA PRO A 46 26.38 -7.99 21.60
C PRO A 46 26.30 -7.20 20.28
N PHE A 47 25.29 -6.40 20.09
CA PHE A 47 25.13 -5.51 18.93
C PHE A 47 24.32 -4.25 19.29
N SER A 48 24.40 -3.22 18.46
CA SER A 48 23.64 -1.99 18.58
C SER A 48 22.46 -1.94 17.59
N GLN A 49 21.55 -0.98 17.79
CA GLN A 49 20.47 -0.69 16.83
C GLN A 49 21.04 -0.39 15.42
N GLY A 50 22.13 0.40 15.34
CA GLY A 50 22.80 0.69 14.08
C GLY A 50 23.34 -0.56 13.39
N THR A 51 23.78 -1.56 14.16
CA THR A 51 24.24 -2.83 13.61
C THR A 51 23.08 -3.62 12.95
N LEU A 52 21.91 -3.67 13.60
CA LEU A 52 20.71 -4.30 13.03
C LEU A 52 20.26 -3.57 11.75
N LEU A 53 20.23 -2.24 11.78
CA LEU A 53 19.90 -1.44 10.62
C LEU A 53 20.86 -1.72 9.45
N ASN A 54 22.17 -1.69 9.70
CA ASN A 54 23.18 -1.95 8.69
C ASN A 54 23.07 -3.39 8.13
N CYS A 55 22.74 -4.36 8.97
CA CYS A 55 22.49 -5.73 8.51
C CYS A 55 21.30 -5.78 7.52
N ARG A 56 20.17 -5.17 7.86
CA ARG A 56 19.02 -5.09 6.96
C ARG A 56 19.33 -4.34 5.67
N MET A 57 20.05 -3.22 5.76
CA MET A 57 20.48 -2.47 4.56
C MET A 57 21.32 -3.32 3.62
N ARG A 58 22.24 -4.13 4.16
CA ARG A 58 23.02 -5.08 3.35
C ARG A 58 22.16 -6.16 2.71
N LEU A 59 21.19 -6.72 3.45
CA LEU A 59 20.24 -7.70 2.89
C LEU A 59 19.49 -7.11 1.70
N ILE A 60 19.02 -5.86 1.81
CA ILE A 60 18.32 -5.14 0.74
C ILE A 60 19.26 -4.86 -0.44
N THR A 61 20.43 -4.24 -0.18
CA THR A 61 21.39 -3.84 -1.23
C THR A 61 21.86 -5.01 -2.09
N HIS A 62 22.01 -6.19 -1.47
CA HIS A 62 22.46 -7.40 -2.16
C HIS A 62 21.33 -8.35 -2.56
N ASN A 63 20.05 -7.92 -2.43
CA ASN A 63 18.87 -8.74 -2.70
C ASN A 63 18.87 -10.11 -1.99
N LEU A 64 19.47 -10.19 -0.80
CA LEU A 64 19.60 -11.45 -0.07
C LEU A 64 18.28 -11.91 0.55
N ALA A 65 17.33 -11.00 0.76
CA ALA A 65 16.00 -11.35 1.28
C ALA A 65 15.27 -12.31 0.31
N LYS A 66 15.28 -12.00 -0.99
CA LYS A 66 14.73 -12.89 -2.02
C LYS A 66 15.46 -14.22 -2.06
N THR A 67 16.80 -14.21 -2.06
CA THR A 67 17.62 -15.42 -2.05
C THR A 67 17.31 -16.33 -0.85
N LEU A 68 17.08 -15.75 0.34
CA LEU A 68 16.72 -16.51 1.54
C LEU A 68 15.32 -17.12 1.42
N LEU A 69 14.36 -16.35 0.87
CA LEU A 69 13.01 -16.85 0.61
C LEU A 69 13.05 -18.04 -0.38
N ASP A 70 13.72 -17.89 -1.51
CA ASP A 70 13.85 -18.93 -2.53
C ASP A 70 14.50 -20.21 -1.98
N ARG A 71 15.55 -20.07 -1.16
CA ARG A 71 16.18 -21.21 -0.48
C ARG A 71 15.24 -21.90 0.51
N THR A 72 14.42 -21.12 1.23
CA THR A 72 13.43 -21.68 2.17
C THR A 72 12.37 -22.49 1.42
N VAL A 73 11.89 -21.95 0.29
CA VAL A 73 10.94 -22.65 -0.60
C VAL A 73 11.56 -23.93 -1.14
N ALA A 74 12.80 -23.86 -1.67
CA ALA A 74 13.51 -25.03 -2.18
C ALA A 74 13.72 -26.12 -1.12
N LEU A 75 14.05 -25.74 0.12
CA LEU A 75 14.17 -26.70 1.24
C LEU A 75 12.82 -27.31 1.60
N ALA A 76 11.73 -26.54 1.55
CA ALA A 76 10.40 -27.05 1.82
C ALA A 76 9.94 -28.08 0.76
N GLU A 77 10.29 -27.86 -0.50
CA GLU A 77 9.91 -28.70 -1.64
C GLU A 77 10.82 -29.92 -1.84
N HIS A 78 11.97 -29.96 -1.20
CA HIS A 78 12.90 -31.09 -1.32
C HIS A 78 12.21 -32.41 -0.87
N PRO A 79 12.52 -33.54 -1.48
CA PRO A 79 12.05 -34.85 -1.00
C PRO A 79 12.35 -35.06 0.49
N GLY A 80 11.29 -35.21 1.31
CA GLY A 80 11.39 -35.24 2.77
C GLY A 80 11.37 -33.87 3.45
N GLY A 81 11.20 -32.77 2.69
CA GLY A 81 11.01 -31.42 3.23
C GLY A 81 9.64 -31.23 3.89
N PHE A 82 9.44 -30.05 4.42
CA PHE A 82 8.24 -29.68 5.19
C PHE A 82 7.14 -28.97 4.34
N GLY A 83 7.37 -28.79 3.04
CA GLY A 83 6.39 -28.21 2.12
C GLY A 83 5.26 -29.18 1.77
N ALA A 84 4.14 -28.63 1.34
CA ALA A 84 3.01 -29.44 0.90
C ALA A 84 3.32 -30.14 -0.43
N ARG A 85 2.82 -31.37 -0.58
CA ARG A 85 2.93 -32.13 -1.83
C ARG A 85 2.07 -31.54 -2.95
N GLN A 86 0.97 -30.88 -2.59
CA GLN A 86 0.08 -30.15 -3.49
C GLN A 86 0.02 -28.71 -2.98
N LEU A 87 0.42 -27.77 -3.82
CA LEU A 87 0.36 -26.37 -3.44
C LEU A 87 -1.09 -25.89 -3.40
N ARG A 88 -1.50 -25.45 -2.22
CA ARG A 88 -2.72 -24.67 -2.01
C ARG A 88 -2.30 -23.30 -1.54
N ALA A 89 -2.21 -22.35 -2.47
CA ALA A 89 -1.75 -21.00 -2.17
C ALA A 89 -2.88 -20.10 -1.68
N VAL A 90 -2.58 -19.30 -0.66
CA VAL A 90 -3.41 -18.15 -0.25
C VAL A 90 -2.66 -16.89 -0.58
N LEU A 91 -3.33 -15.98 -1.28
CA LEU A 91 -2.84 -14.62 -1.51
C LEU A 91 -3.61 -13.67 -0.59
N ASP A 92 -2.89 -12.89 0.18
CA ASP A 92 -3.49 -11.91 1.09
C ASP A 92 -2.64 -10.66 1.20
N SER A 93 -3.27 -9.57 1.62
CA SER A 93 -2.60 -8.29 1.80
C SER A 93 -2.72 -7.78 3.22
N THR A 94 -1.62 -7.21 3.72
CA THR A 94 -1.56 -6.62 5.05
C THR A 94 -1.09 -5.17 4.95
N PRO A 95 -1.79 -4.20 5.59
CA PRO A 95 -1.31 -2.83 5.70
C PRO A 95 0.00 -2.77 6.48
N ARG A 96 1.02 -2.12 5.92
CA ARG A 96 2.30 -1.83 6.57
C ARG A 96 2.44 -0.32 6.76
N CYS A 97 2.33 0.12 8.00
CA CYS A 97 2.57 1.52 8.33
C CYS A 97 4.05 1.84 8.13
N GLY A 98 4.36 2.86 7.34
CA GLY A 98 5.71 3.36 7.22
C GLY A 98 6.15 4.06 8.52
N ALA A 99 7.46 4.08 8.81
CA ALA A 99 8.04 4.84 9.91
C ALA A 99 7.75 6.35 9.73
N GLY A 100 7.46 7.02 10.81
CA GLY A 100 7.14 8.45 10.82
C GLY A 100 5.70 8.78 10.41
N ARG A 101 5.32 10.03 10.61
CA ARG A 101 3.99 10.55 10.26
C ARG A 101 3.93 10.91 8.78
N GLY A 102 2.82 10.62 8.12
CA GLY A 102 2.51 11.20 6.81
C GLY A 102 2.33 12.71 6.96
N ALA A 103 2.92 13.48 6.06
CA ALA A 103 2.82 14.93 6.07
C ALA A 103 1.69 15.41 5.15
N ASP A 104 0.91 16.38 5.62
CA ASP A 104 0.00 17.14 4.79
C ASP A 104 0.76 18.06 3.83
N THR A 105 0.07 18.66 2.87
CA THR A 105 0.66 19.50 1.81
C THR A 105 1.60 20.58 2.34
N LEU A 106 1.18 21.36 3.33
CA LEU A 106 2.00 22.45 3.89
C LEU A 106 3.26 21.94 4.61
N PRO A 107 3.17 21.00 5.58
CA PRO A 107 4.35 20.42 6.20
C PRO A 107 5.30 19.76 5.19
N LEU A 108 4.77 19.07 4.18
CA LEU A 108 5.59 18.39 3.17
C LEU A 108 6.38 19.38 2.31
N LEU A 109 5.74 20.46 1.85
CA LEU A 109 6.42 21.53 1.11
C LEU A 109 7.51 22.19 1.95
N GLY A 110 7.24 22.47 3.23
CA GLY A 110 8.23 23.04 4.15
C GLY A 110 9.40 22.08 4.43
N GLN A 111 9.15 20.79 4.54
CA GLN A 111 10.21 19.76 4.69
C GLN A 111 11.05 19.66 3.42
N ALA A 112 10.42 19.62 2.23
CA ALA A 112 11.11 19.59 0.95
C ALA A 112 12.04 20.82 0.80
N LEU A 113 11.55 22.00 1.15
CA LEU A 113 12.34 23.21 1.06
C LEU A 113 13.54 23.19 2.02
N ARG A 114 13.36 22.74 3.28
CA ARG A 114 14.48 22.60 4.23
C ARG A 114 15.54 21.62 3.73
N GLN A 115 15.10 20.49 3.19
CA GLN A 115 16.01 19.50 2.66
C GLN A 115 16.76 20.02 1.43
N ALA A 116 16.08 20.74 0.52
CA ALA A 116 16.72 21.37 -0.63
C ALA A 116 17.78 22.39 -0.21
N VAL A 117 17.49 23.23 0.80
CA VAL A 117 18.46 24.18 1.37
C VAL A 117 19.66 23.46 1.97
N GLY A 118 19.42 22.37 2.72
CA GLY A 118 20.51 21.57 3.30
C GLY A 118 21.41 20.92 2.25
N LEU A 119 20.83 20.35 1.21
CA LEU A 119 21.56 19.73 0.09
C LEU A 119 22.36 20.76 -0.72
N ALA A 120 21.79 21.93 -0.97
CA ALA A 120 22.50 23.03 -1.64
C ALA A 120 23.64 23.59 -0.77
N ALA A 121 23.44 23.71 0.54
CA ALA A 121 24.48 24.12 1.47
C ALA A 121 25.64 23.11 1.48
N GLN A 122 25.34 21.84 1.51
CA GLN A 122 26.33 20.76 1.43
C GLN A 122 27.10 20.79 0.10
N ALA A 123 26.40 20.95 -1.04
CA ALA A 123 27.02 21.01 -2.36
C ALA A 123 27.95 22.24 -2.54
N LEU A 124 27.64 23.33 -1.84
CA LEU A 124 28.43 24.57 -1.88
C LEU A 124 29.44 24.71 -0.72
N ASP A 125 29.60 23.67 0.09
CA ASP A 125 30.46 23.65 1.29
C ASP A 125 30.21 24.84 2.24
N THR A 126 28.91 25.06 2.55
CA THR A 126 28.48 26.19 3.37
C THR A 126 27.43 25.77 4.41
N SER A 127 27.02 26.71 5.26
CA SER A 127 25.95 26.42 6.23
C SER A 127 24.53 26.61 5.62
N ALA A 128 23.58 25.81 6.07
CA ALA A 128 22.18 25.97 5.69
C ALA A 128 21.62 27.35 6.10
N ALA A 129 22.12 27.91 7.24
CA ALA A 129 21.71 29.24 7.72
C ALA A 129 22.13 30.35 6.73
N ALA A 130 23.35 30.28 6.20
CA ALA A 130 23.81 31.22 5.17
C ALA A 130 22.94 31.17 3.91
N ARG A 131 22.54 29.97 3.48
CA ARG A 131 21.66 29.81 2.31
C ARG A 131 20.23 30.34 2.55
N VAL A 132 19.72 30.15 3.78
CA VAL A 132 18.42 30.72 4.19
C VAL A 132 18.46 32.24 4.11
N GLU A 133 19.52 32.86 4.59
CA GLU A 133 19.69 34.32 4.57
C GLU A 133 19.87 34.87 3.16
N GLU A 134 20.74 34.28 2.34
CA GLU A 134 20.98 34.70 0.96
C GLU A 134 19.74 34.54 0.05
N ALA A 135 18.97 33.48 0.23
CA ALA A 135 17.74 33.27 -0.52
C ALA A 135 16.57 34.09 0.03
N GLY A 136 16.75 34.83 1.11
CA GLY A 136 15.70 35.62 1.77
C GLY A 136 14.55 34.78 2.31
N LEU A 137 14.84 33.57 2.80
CA LEU A 137 13.84 32.67 3.34
C LEU A 137 13.55 33.03 4.81
N THR A 138 12.27 33.05 5.17
CA THR A 138 11.84 33.41 6.53
C THR A 138 11.23 32.24 7.30
N LEU A 139 10.55 31.32 6.59
CA LEU A 139 9.82 30.23 7.24
C LEU A 139 10.70 29.01 7.52
N VAL A 140 11.70 28.77 6.67
CA VAL A 140 12.52 27.53 6.70
C VAL A 140 13.52 27.53 7.85
N GLY A 141 13.97 28.70 8.28
CA GLY A 141 14.89 28.86 9.42
C GLY A 141 14.29 28.47 10.78
N HIS A 142 12.97 28.41 10.88
CA HIS A 142 12.28 28.07 12.13
C HIS A 142 12.18 26.56 12.33
N ARG A 143 12.24 26.11 13.59
CA ARG A 143 12.10 24.69 13.95
C ARG A 143 10.74 24.10 13.57
N SER A 144 9.67 24.90 13.61
CA SER A 144 8.31 24.50 13.26
C SER A 144 7.75 25.45 12.21
N LEU A 145 7.39 24.89 11.05
CA LEU A 145 6.73 25.64 9.99
C LEU A 145 5.38 26.24 10.47
N LYS A 146 4.62 25.48 11.25
CA LYS A 146 3.32 25.92 11.75
C LYS A 146 3.44 27.15 12.66
N ALA A 147 4.48 27.19 13.49
CA ALA A 147 4.74 28.35 14.36
C ALA A 147 5.27 29.55 13.56
N ALA A 148 6.07 29.31 12.53
CA ALA A 148 6.64 30.37 11.67
C ALA A 148 5.59 31.05 10.80
N LEU A 149 4.50 30.36 10.45
CA LEU A 149 3.46 30.88 9.57
C LEU A 149 2.62 32.00 10.22
N ASP A 150 2.61 32.09 11.55
CA ASP A 150 1.87 33.12 12.30
C ASP A 150 0.45 33.38 11.77
N VAL A 151 -0.33 32.32 11.63
CA VAL A 151 -1.69 32.34 11.04
C VAL A 151 -2.68 31.88 12.11
N ASP A 152 -3.78 32.60 12.26
CA ASP A 152 -4.90 32.13 13.08
C ASP A 152 -5.61 30.97 12.35
N TRP A 153 -5.35 29.76 12.82
CA TRP A 153 -5.88 28.52 12.23
C TRP A 153 -7.40 28.34 12.42
N GLY A 154 -8.02 29.17 13.23
CA GLY A 154 -9.49 29.21 13.39
C GLY A 154 -10.21 29.92 12.24
N GLU A 155 -9.51 30.75 11.48
CA GLU A 155 -10.09 31.46 10.33
C GLU A 155 -10.28 30.56 9.10
N PRO A 156 -11.38 30.67 8.37
CA PRO A 156 -11.62 29.90 7.13
C PRO A 156 -10.52 30.11 6.07
N SER A 157 -9.97 31.33 5.96
CA SER A 157 -8.91 31.69 5.00
C SER A 157 -7.49 31.29 5.42
N ALA A 158 -7.29 30.84 6.66
CA ALA A 158 -6.00 30.54 7.25
C ALA A 158 -5.15 29.58 6.39
N ARG A 159 -5.77 28.53 5.86
CA ARG A 159 -5.08 27.52 5.03
C ARG A 159 -4.61 28.08 3.70
N SER A 160 -5.43 28.90 3.01
CA SER A 160 -5.05 29.57 1.76
C SER A 160 -3.93 30.56 2.01
N ARG A 161 -3.99 31.34 3.09
CA ARG A 161 -2.95 32.30 3.47
C ARG A 161 -1.64 31.58 3.77
N ALA A 162 -1.68 30.52 4.56
CA ALA A 162 -0.50 29.69 4.86
C ALA A 162 0.12 29.08 3.60
N LEU A 163 -0.71 28.57 2.68
CA LEU A 163 -0.25 28.06 1.40
C LEU A 163 0.45 29.15 0.58
N GLY A 164 -0.14 30.35 0.48
CA GLY A 164 0.46 31.49 -0.22
C GLY A 164 1.83 31.86 0.33
N LEU A 165 2.01 31.91 1.65
CA LEU A 165 3.29 32.17 2.29
C LEU A 165 4.34 31.08 1.97
N VAL A 166 3.98 29.81 2.04
CA VAL A 166 4.88 28.69 1.71
C VAL A 166 5.25 28.70 0.23
N LEU A 167 4.29 28.99 -0.67
CA LEU A 167 4.58 29.08 -2.10
C LEU A 167 5.49 30.28 -2.44
N ALA A 168 5.34 31.41 -1.72
CA ALA A 168 6.24 32.54 -1.86
C ALA A 168 7.68 32.20 -1.43
N GLU A 169 7.85 31.42 -0.35
CA GLU A 169 9.17 30.87 0.05
C GLU A 169 9.76 29.99 -1.04
N VAL A 170 8.95 29.06 -1.57
CA VAL A 170 9.36 28.17 -2.65
C VAL A 170 9.79 28.98 -3.89
N ALA A 171 9.07 30.04 -4.24
CA ALA A 171 9.42 30.90 -5.37
C ALA A 171 10.71 31.71 -5.13
N ARG A 172 10.96 32.16 -3.89
CA ARG A 172 12.24 32.82 -3.51
C ARG A 172 13.42 31.88 -3.65
N TRP A 173 13.27 30.66 -3.11
CA TRP A 173 14.27 29.61 -3.23
C TRP A 173 14.59 29.26 -4.68
N GLN A 174 13.57 29.14 -5.53
CA GLN A 174 13.77 28.82 -6.94
C GLN A 174 14.56 29.90 -7.67
N ARG A 175 14.20 31.16 -7.48
CA ARG A 175 14.94 32.31 -8.07
C ARG A 175 16.38 32.35 -7.60
N TRP A 176 16.64 32.09 -6.31
CA TRP A 176 17.99 32.01 -5.79
C TRP A 176 18.77 30.86 -6.44
N LEU A 177 18.17 29.67 -6.57
CA LEU A 177 18.79 28.49 -7.16
C LEU A 177 19.16 28.73 -8.64
N GLU A 178 18.30 29.39 -9.40
CA GLU A 178 18.55 29.75 -10.82
C GLU A 178 19.76 30.69 -10.99
N GLN A 179 20.11 31.44 -9.97
CA GLN A 179 21.30 32.32 -9.98
C GLN A 179 22.60 31.59 -9.61
N GLN A 180 22.51 30.35 -9.10
CA GLN A 180 23.68 29.60 -8.64
C GLN A 180 24.27 28.75 -9.79
N GLN A 181 25.25 29.29 -10.50
CA GLN A 181 25.93 28.57 -11.59
C GLN A 181 26.55 27.23 -11.15
N ALA A 182 27.10 27.18 -9.91
CA ALA A 182 27.67 25.96 -9.33
C ALA A 182 26.65 24.84 -9.13
N LEU A 183 25.35 25.14 -9.11
CA LEU A 183 24.26 24.20 -8.99
C LEU A 183 23.46 24.04 -10.31
N ALA A 184 23.98 24.55 -11.43
CA ALA A 184 23.30 24.45 -12.73
C ALA A 184 23.05 22.99 -13.14
N ALA A 185 24.00 22.09 -12.84
CA ALA A 185 23.78 20.64 -12.89
C ALA A 185 23.38 20.18 -11.48
N GLN A 186 22.12 20.33 -11.12
CA GLN A 186 21.63 19.99 -9.78
C GLN A 186 22.06 18.57 -9.39
N PRO A 187 22.69 18.39 -8.21
CA PRO A 187 23.00 17.05 -7.72
C PRO A 187 21.73 16.18 -7.67
N PRO A 188 21.79 14.86 -7.99
CA PRO A 188 20.61 14.01 -8.04
C PRO A 188 19.69 14.12 -6.81
N PRO A 189 20.20 14.15 -5.56
CA PRO A 189 19.34 14.32 -4.39
C PRO A 189 18.58 15.66 -4.35
N LEU A 190 19.20 16.75 -4.84
CA LEU A 190 18.55 18.07 -4.90
C LEU A 190 17.47 18.08 -5.97
N GLN A 191 17.75 17.52 -7.16
CA GLN A 191 16.79 17.36 -8.23
C GLN A 191 15.55 16.58 -7.77
N GLU A 192 15.75 15.47 -7.08
CA GLU A 192 14.70 14.63 -6.55
C GLU A 192 13.77 15.38 -5.57
N VAL A 193 14.32 16.17 -4.66
CA VAL A 193 13.54 16.99 -3.74
C VAL A 193 12.76 18.07 -4.50
N MET A 194 13.36 18.67 -5.52
CA MET A 194 12.71 19.69 -6.35
C MET A 194 11.57 19.08 -7.20
N GLU A 195 11.74 17.88 -7.72
CA GLU A 195 10.68 17.14 -8.43
C GLU A 195 9.53 16.79 -7.48
N THR A 196 9.83 16.36 -6.24
CA THR A 196 8.81 16.11 -5.21
C THR A 196 7.95 17.35 -4.97
N ARG A 197 8.56 18.53 -4.92
CA ARG A 197 7.84 19.81 -4.80
C ARG A 197 6.87 20.02 -5.97
N THR A 198 7.35 19.85 -7.21
CA THR A 198 6.55 20.05 -8.43
C THR A 198 5.39 19.05 -8.50
N GLN A 199 5.67 17.78 -8.27
CA GLN A 199 4.66 16.73 -8.22
C GLN A 199 3.60 16.97 -7.14
N ARG A 200 3.95 17.73 -6.10
CA ARG A 200 3.05 18.01 -4.99
C ARG A 200 2.18 19.24 -5.20
N ILE A 201 2.75 20.34 -5.69
CA ILE A 201 2.03 21.58 -5.85
C ILE A 201 0.88 21.42 -6.85
N THR A 202 1.13 20.79 -7.98
CA THR A 202 0.16 20.68 -9.06
C THR A 202 -1.07 19.85 -8.67
N PRO A 203 -0.95 18.62 -8.16
CA PRO A 203 -2.11 17.79 -7.86
C PRO A 203 -2.86 18.18 -6.57
N ASP A 204 -2.17 18.79 -5.60
CA ASP A 204 -2.75 19.10 -4.29
C ASP A 204 -3.30 20.52 -4.18
N THR A 205 -3.08 21.35 -5.18
CA THR A 205 -3.52 22.75 -5.16
C THR A 205 -4.23 23.13 -6.45
N GLU A 206 -5.22 23.98 -6.34
CA GLU A 206 -5.98 24.53 -7.46
C GLU A 206 -5.99 26.06 -7.41
N PRO A 207 -6.26 26.78 -8.52
CA PRO A 207 -6.47 28.21 -8.47
C PRO A 207 -7.55 28.56 -7.45
N ASP A 208 -7.33 29.62 -6.68
CA ASP A 208 -8.32 30.10 -5.72
C ASP A 208 -9.29 31.05 -6.43
N PRO A 209 -10.57 30.69 -6.62
CA PRO A 209 -11.54 31.54 -7.31
C PRO A 209 -11.89 32.81 -6.54
N GLU A 210 -11.62 32.82 -5.23
CA GLU A 210 -11.88 33.99 -4.37
C GLU A 210 -10.68 34.94 -4.29
N GLY A 211 -9.61 34.68 -5.06
CA GLY A 211 -8.44 35.54 -5.14
C GLY A 211 -7.63 35.63 -3.86
N GLY A 212 -7.65 34.57 -3.04
CA GLY A 212 -6.91 34.50 -1.78
C GLY A 212 -5.40 34.71 -1.94
N PRO A 213 -4.68 35.03 -0.86
CA PRO A 213 -3.24 35.31 -0.88
C PRO A 213 -2.45 34.13 -1.51
N GLY A 214 -1.74 34.42 -2.61
CA GLY A 214 -0.99 33.42 -3.36
C GLY A 214 -1.75 32.78 -4.53
N GLY A 215 -3.02 33.13 -4.77
CA GLY A 215 -3.80 32.73 -5.94
C GLY A 215 -4.13 31.23 -6.04
N ARG A 216 -3.80 30.43 -5.02
CA ARG A 216 -4.05 28.99 -4.97
C ARG A 216 -4.62 28.56 -3.62
N ARG A 217 -5.44 27.49 -3.64
CA ARG A 217 -5.93 26.82 -2.45
C ARG A 217 -5.64 25.32 -2.50
N ILE A 218 -5.66 24.66 -1.35
CA ILE A 218 -5.54 23.20 -1.27
C ILE A 218 -6.83 22.59 -1.81
N THR A 219 -6.71 21.61 -2.71
CA THR A 219 -7.85 20.89 -3.29
C THR A 219 -8.65 20.19 -2.19
N LYS A 220 -9.96 20.10 -2.36
CA LYS A 220 -10.84 19.38 -1.41
C LYS A 220 -10.67 17.86 -1.49
N HIS A 221 -10.15 17.35 -2.59
CA HIS A 221 -9.98 15.93 -2.85
C HIS A 221 -8.51 15.54 -2.74
N VAL A 222 -8.27 14.31 -2.28
CA VAL A 222 -6.92 13.74 -2.27
C VAL A 222 -6.58 13.27 -3.69
N ALA A 223 -5.51 13.77 -4.27
CA ALA A 223 -5.02 13.27 -5.55
C ALA A 223 -4.73 11.76 -5.46
N PRO A 224 -5.05 10.96 -6.50
CA PRO A 224 -4.91 9.50 -6.46
C PRO A 224 -3.51 9.04 -6.07
N ASP A 225 -2.48 9.74 -6.53
CA ASP A 225 -1.07 9.39 -6.26
C ASP A 225 -0.40 10.38 -5.30
N ARG A 226 -1.12 10.84 -4.29
CA ARG A 226 -0.63 11.80 -3.30
C ARG A 226 0.57 11.28 -2.52
N ARG A 227 1.73 11.94 -2.67
CA ARG A 227 2.90 11.72 -1.82
C ARG A 227 2.68 12.26 -0.41
N ILE A 228 3.19 11.54 0.58
CA ILE A 228 3.04 11.87 2.02
C ILE A 228 4.36 11.91 2.77
N ALA A 229 5.47 11.61 2.10
CA ALA A 229 6.81 11.67 2.65
C ALA A 229 7.80 12.07 1.55
N ILE A 230 8.92 12.64 1.94
CA ILE A 230 10.02 13.00 1.03
C ILE A 230 10.94 11.80 0.85
N GLU A 231 11.42 11.23 1.96
CA GLU A 231 12.41 10.15 1.94
C GLU A 231 11.82 8.81 1.46
N ALA A 232 10.52 8.59 1.66
CA ALA A 232 9.83 7.38 1.24
C ALA A 232 8.92 7.69 0.04
N HIS A 233 9.48 7.64 -1.16
CA HIS A 233 8.84 8.07 -2.41
C HIS A 233 7.56 7.31 -2.72
N ASP A 234 7.53 6.00 -2.44
CA ASP A 234 6.42 5.11 -2.74
C ASP A 234 5.40 5.02 -1.61
N ARG A 235 5.63 5.75 -0.52
CA ARG A 235 4.70 5.79 0.59
C ARG A 235 3.45 6.57 0.22
N ARG A 236 2.28 5.95 0.41
CA ARG A 236 0.97 6.52 0.03
C ARG A 236 -0.06 6.41 1.14
N HIS A 237 -1.17 7.14 0.94
CA HIS A 237 -2.40 6.91 1.69
C HIS A 237 -3.09 5.66 1.16
N GLY A 238 -3.36 4.72 2.03
CA GLY A 238 -4.13 3.52 1.73
C GLY A 238 -5.45 3.48 2.50
N ARG A 239 -6.38 2.67 2.00
CA ARG A 239 -7.66 2.39 2.66
C ARG A 239 -7.89 0.89 2.71
N PRO A 240 -7.71 0.24 3.87
CA PRO A 240 -8.05 -1.16 4.03
C PRO A 240 -9.58 -1.36 4.07
N SER A 241 -10.36 -0.31 4.36
CA SER A 241 -11.82 -0.29 4.27
C SER A 241 -12.31 1.14 4.02
N SER A 242 -13.61 1.30 3.73
CA SER A 242 -14.22 2.63 3.56
C SER A 242 -14.08 3.54 4.80
N ALA A 243 -13.95 2.96 5.99
CA ALA A 243 -13.90 3.67 7.27
C ALA A 243 -12.47 3.88 7.81
N LYS A 244 -11.49 3.12 7.35
CA LYS A 244 -10.12 3.17 7.89
C LYS A 244 -9.13 3.63 6.83
N THR A 245 -8.19 4.47 7.24
CA THR A 245 -7.07 4.92 6.40
C THR A 245 -5.75 4.63 7.11
N PHE A 246 -4.69 4.42 6.36
CA PHE A 246 -3.34 4.28 6.87
C PHE A 246 -2.33 4.94 5.91
N ASN A 247 -1.12 5.16 6.40
CA ASN A 247 -0.03 5.79 5.65
C ASN A 247 1.13 4.82 5.54
N GLY A 248 1.39 4.29 4.37
CA GLY A 248 2.44 3.30 4.23
C GLY A 248 2.41 2.56 2.92
N PHE A 249 2.47 1.25 3.06
CA PHE A 249 2.57 0.28 2.00
C PHE A 249 1.56 -0.84 2.24
N LYS A 250 1.28 -1.63 1.21
CA LYS A 250 0.64 -2.94 1.35
C LYS A 250 1.69 -4.01 1.11
N GLU A 251 1.78 -4.95 2.03
CA GLU A 251 2.53 -6.18 1.86
C GLU A 251 1.56 -7.24 1.35
N HIS A 252 1.86 -7.78 0.19
CA HIS A 252 1.13 -8.88 -0.42
C HIS A 252 1.98 -10.14 -0.27
N CYS A 253 1.37 -11.19 0.24
CA CYS A 253 2.06 -12.45 0.50
C CYS A 253 1.32 -13.61 -0.15
N ALA A 254 2.05 -14.48 -0.81
CA ALA A 254 1.59 -15.79 -1.24
C ALA A 254 2.09 -16.83 -0.25
N MET A 255 1.18 -17.55 0.39
CA MET A 255 1.48 -18.56 1.40
C MET A 255 0.90 -19.90 1.02
N ASP A 256 1.59 -20.98 1.42
CA ASP A 256 1.04 -22.32 1.35
C ASP A 256 0.12 -22.59 2.54
N VAL A 257 -1.13 -22.99 2.29
CA VAL A 257 -2.10 -23.29 3.35
C VAL A 257 -1.73 -24.53 4.17
N ALA A 258 -1.13 -25.51 3.52
CA ALA A 258 -0.81 -26.79 4.13
C ALA A 258 0.53 -26.81 4.88
N SER A 259 1.37 -25.80 4.67
CA SER A 259 2.66 -25.64 5.35
C SER A 259 2.88 -24.16 5.70
N PRO A 260 3.67 -23.84 6.75
CA PRO A 260 3.94 -22.45 7.14
C PRO A 260 4.98 -21.78 6.22
N VAL A 261 4.89 -22.00 4.89
CA VAL A 261 5.85 -21.48 3.92
C VAL A 261 5.27 -20.30 3.19
N SER A 262 5.92 -19.13 3.34
CA SER A 262 5.70 -18.00 2.42
C SER A 262 6.41 -18.29 1.11
N ARG A 263 5.68 -18.22 0.00
CA ARG A 263 6.18 -18.47 -1.35
C ARG A 263 6.77 -17.22 -1.98
N GLU A 264 6.06 -16.11 -1.82
CA GLU A 264 6.48 -14.83 -2.34
C GLU A 264 5.93 -13.71 -1.46
N VAL A 265 6.66 -12.59 -1.40
CA VAL A 265 6.26 -11.37 -0.70
C VAL A 265 6.57 -10.17 -1.57
N VAL A 266 5.55 -9.36 -1.85
CA VAL A 266 5.68 -8.12 -2.62
C VAL A 266 5.15 -6.96 -1.79
N VAL A 267 5.92 -5.88 -1.72
CA VAL A 267 5.53 -4.64 -1.03
C VAL A 267 5.22 -3.56 -2.06
N ARG A 268 4.01 -3.01 -1.99
CA ARG A 268 3.52 -2.00 -2.93
C ARG A 268 3.03 -0.74 -2.21
N PRO A 269 2.97 0.42 -2.88
CA PRO A 269 2.34 1.62 -2.36
C PRO A 269 0.92 1.36 -1.85
N ALA A 270 0.55 1.99 -0.73
CA ALA A 270 -0.72 1.71 -0.06
C ALA A 270 -1.99 2.03 -0.89
N ASN A 271 -1.88 2.90 -1.90
CA ASN A 271 -2.98 3.30 -2.81
C ASN A 271 -3.15 2.36 -4.00
N GLU A 272 -2.20 1.47 -4.27
CA GLU A 272 -2.30 0.56 -5.40
C GLU A 272 -3.41 -0.48 -5.17
N PRO A 273 -4.18 -0.80 -6.22
CA PRO A 273 -5.19 -1.84 -6.16
C PRO A 273 -4.56 -3.21 -5.92
N GLU A 274 -5.14 -4.00 -5.04
CA GLU A 274 -4.64 -5.35 -4.70
C GLU A 274 -4.55 -6.31 -5.90
N PRO A 275 -5.48 -6.27 -6.87
CA PRO A 275 -5.37 -7.12 -8.06
C PRO A 275 -4.08 -6.94 -8.87
N GLU A 276 -3.44 -5.76 -8.82
CA GLU A 276 -2.18 -5.51 -9.52
C GLU A 276 -1.00 -6.27 -8.90
N ALA A 277 -1.03 -6.48 -7.58
CA ALA A 277 -0.01 -7.27 -6.90
C ALA A 277 -0.08 -8.76 -7.25
N VAL A 278 -1.24 -9.25 -7.66
CA VAL A 278 -1.42 -10.65 -8.09
C VAL A 278 -0.54 -10.98 -9.30
N GLU A 279 -0.36 -10.02 -10.22
CA GLU A 279 0.51 -10.23 -11.40
C GLU A 279 1.95 -10.50 -10.97
N LEU A 280 2.46 -9.73 -10.00
CA LEU A 280 3.81 -9.86 -9.48
C LEU A 280 4.00 -11.17 -8.68
N LEU A 281 3.01 -11.51 -7.86
CA LEU A 281 3.02 -12.78 -7.12
C LEU A 281 2.87 -13.98 -8.07
N ALA A 282 2.21 -13.79 -9.22
CA ALA A 282 1.97 -14.84 -10.19
C ALA A 282 3.24 -15.35 -10.86
N GLU A 283 4.18 -14.45 -11.15
CA GLU A 283 5.45 -14.80 -11.78
C GLU A 283 6.20 -15.89 -11.00
N GLU A 284 6.14 -15.83 -9.68
CA GLU A 284 6.79 -16.79 -8.79
C GLU A 284 5.92 -18.01 -8.46
N LEU A 285 4.61 -17.90 -8.65
CA LEU A 285 3.67 -19.01 -8.45
C LEU A 285 3.46 -19.83 -9.73
N GLU A 286 3.99 -19.40 -10.87
CA GLU A 286 3.88 -20.15 -12.12
C GLU A 286 4.49 -21.55 -11.99
N PRO A 287 3.82 -22.58 -12.49
CA PRO A 287 4.19 -23.96 -12.19
C PRO A 287 5.56 -24.31 -12.73
N ALA A 288 6.42 -24.79 -11.86
CA ALA A 288 7.39 -25.75 -12.32
C ALA A 288 6.64 -26.91 -13.04
N PRO A 289 7.11 -27.36 -14.23
CA PRO A 289 6.49 -28.47 -14.93
C PRO A 289 6.36 -29.68 -13.98
N GLY A 290 5.13 -30.10 -13.68
CA GLY A 290 4.84 -31.23 -12.79
C GLY A 290 3.98 -30.96 -11.55
N LEU A 291 3.70 -29.73 -11.19
CA LEU A 291 2.76 -29.37 -10.11
C LEU A 291 1.34 -29.29 -10.65
N LEU A 292 0.67 -30.42 -10.72
CA LEU A 292 -0.56 -30.63 -11.50
C LEU A 292 -1.88 -30.24 -10.82
N GLN A 293 -1.94 -29.88 -9.56
CA GLN A 293 -3.18 -29.42 -8.93
C GLN A 293 -2.88 -28.27 -7.98
N ARG A 294 -3.45 -27.11 -8.27
CA ARG A 294 -3.33 -25.91 -7.48
C ARG A 294 -4.71 -25.39 -7.13
N ASP A 295 -4.94 -25.24 -5.84
CA ASP A 295 -6.03 -24.45 -5.34
C ASP A 295 -5.46 -23.09 -4.93
N ILE A 296 -5.98 -22.01 -5.48
CA ILE A 296 -5.64 -20.66 -5.05
C ILE A 296 -6.87 -20.09 -4.33
N ALA A 297 -6.74 -19.94 -3.02
CA ALA A 297 -7.73 -19.26 -2.20
C ALA A 297 -7.30 -17.82 -1.96
N LEU A 298 -8.19 -16.88 -2.19
CA LEU A 298 -7.92 -15.46 -2.10
C LEU A 298 -8.88 -14.81 -1.12
N GLY A 299 -8.35 -14.16 -0.11
CA GLY A 299 -9.12 -13.28 0.76
C GLY A 299 -9.64 -12.04 0.01
N GLU A 300 -9.04 -11.73 -1.13
CA GLU A 300 -9.20 -10.49 -1.89
C GLU A 300 -10.05 -10.65 -3.17
N MET A 301 -10.27 -9.54 -3.85
CA MET A 301 -11.09 -9.48 -5.06
C MET A 301 -10.39 -10.15 -6.26
N ALA A 302 -11.18 -10.83 -7.08
CA ALA A 302 -10.70 -11.49 -8.28
C ALA A 302 -10.00 -10.54 -9.27
N SER A 303 -8.84 -10.95 -9.78
CA SER A 303 -8.09 -10.25 -10.83
C SER A 303 -8.26 -10.91 -12.20
N PRO A 304 -7.96 -10.22 -13.32
CA PRO A 304 -7.94 -10.82 -14.65
C PRO A 304 -7.01 -12.04 -14.77
N ARG A 305 -5.85 -12.01 -14.09
CA ARG A 305 -4.89 -13.14 -14.06
C ARG A 305 -5.51 -14.42 -13.51
N MET A 306 -6.36 -14.29 -12.51
CA MET A 306 -7.08 -15.45 -11.96
C MET A 306 -8.03 -16.10 -12.97
N ALA A 307 -8.62 -15.31 -13.86
CA ALA A 307 -9.42 -15.84 -14.94
C ALA A 307 -8.58 -16.68 -15.92
N GLN A 308 -7.34 -16.27 -16.20
CA GLN A 308 -6.39 -17.01 -17.00
C GLN A 308 -5.98 -18.34 -16.30
N TRP A 309 -5.67 -18.30 -15.02
CA TRP A 309 -5.36 -19.51 -14.25
C TRP A 309 -6.54 -20.48 -14.18
N ALA A 310 -7.76 -19.96 -13.99
CA ALA A 310 -8.96 -20.79 -14.03
C ALA A 310 -9.16 -21.46 -15.40
N ALA A 311 -8.82 -20.77 -16.50
CA ALA A 311 -8.84 -21.34 -17.84
C ALA A 311 -7.76 -22.44 -18.03
N GLN A 312 -6.67 -22.39 -17.30
CA GLN A 312 -5.61 -23.40 -17.26
C GLN A 312 -5.91 -24.57 -16.30
N GLY A 313 -7.09 -24.58 -15.67
CA GLY A 313 -7.52 -25.66 -14.78
C GLY A 313 -7.18 -25.46 -13.30
N VAL A 314 -6.69 -24.30 -12.89
CA VAL A 314 -6.49 -23.97 -11.47
C VAL A 314 -7.84 -23.72 -10.80
N ASP A 315 -8.10 -24.36 -9.66
CA ASP A 315 -9.33 -24.10 -8.88
C ASP A 315 -9.18 -22.81 -8.08
N ILE A 316 -9.86 -21.76 -8.54
CA ILE A 316 -9.81 -20.44 -7.92
C ILE A 316 -10.96 -20.26 -6.92
N SER A 317 -10.64 -19.82 -5.72
CA SER A 317 -11.59 -19.36 -4.71
C SER A 317 -11.29 -17.92 -4.35
N ALA A 318 -12.09 -16.99 -4.85
CA ALA A 318 -11.93 -15.57 -4.63
C ALA A 318 -13.26 -14.89 -4.39
N ARG A 319 -13.26 -13.76 -3.69
CA ARG A 319 -14.44 -12.92 -3.59
C ARG A 319 -14.72 -12.27 -4.94
N PRO A 320 -15.90 -12.44 -5.53
CA PRO A 320 -16.27 -11.71 -6.73
C PRO A 320 -16.35 -10.22 -6.42
N TRP A 321 -16.19 -9.37 -7.44
CA TRP A 321 -16.30 -7.93 -7.29
C TRP A 321 -17.57 -7.56 -6.53
N PRO A 322 -17.46 -6.74 -5.46
CA PRO A 322 -18.62 -6.36 -4.67
C PRO A 322 -19.59 -5.55 -5.52
N GLN A 323 -20.84 -5.81 -5.30
CA GLN A 323 -21.92 -5.05 -5.91
C GLN A 323 -22.79 -4.51 -4.77
N GLY A 324 -22.89 -3.22 -4.70
CA GLY A 324 -23.66 -2.56 -3.65
C GLY A 324 -24.02 -1.14 -4.06
N GLY A 325 -24.98 -0.60 -3.37
CA GLY A 325 -25.47 0.76 -3.57
C GLY A 325 -26.98 0.83 -3.51
N PRO A 326 -27.54 2.04 -3.47
CA PRO A 326 -28.99 2.25 -3.39
C PRO A 326 -29.72 2.02 -4.72
N LEU A 327 -28.98 1.81 -5.80
CA LEU A 327 -29.51 1.58 -7.14
C LEU A 327 -29.38 0.11 -7.51
N PHE A 328 -30.15 -0.31 -8.54
CA PHE A 328 -29.96 -1.62 -9.15
C PHE A 328 -28.50 -1.86 -9.51
N THR A 329 -27.99 -2.99 -9.09
CA THR A 329 -26.64 -3.47 -9.33
C THR A 329 -26.58 -4.34 -10.57
N LYS A 330 -25.40 -4.75 -11.01
CA LYS A 330 -25.27 -5.67 -12.13
C LYS A 330 -26.01 -7.01 -11.94
N HIS A 331 -26.26 -7.43 -10.69
CA HIS A 331 -27.02 -8.64 -10.38
C HIS A 331 -28.50 -8.58 -10.81
N ASP A 332 -29.04 -7.37 -10.87
CA ASP A 332 -30.43 -7.14 -11.27
C ASP A 332 -30.60 -7.15 -12.79
N PHE A 333 -29.47 -7.26 -13.52
CA PHE A 333 -29.41 -7.34 -14.97
C PHE A 333 -29.01 -8.76 -15.41
N PRO A 334 -29.93 -9.62 -15.83
CA PRO A 334 -29.56 -10.90 -16.44
C PRO A 334 -28.61 -10.70 -17.62
N LEU A 335 -27.43 -11.33 -17.54
CA LEU A 335 -26.41 -11.28 -18.59
C LEU A 335 -26.36 -12.66 -19.27
N ASP A 336 -26.82 -12.75 -20.51
CA ASP A 336 -26.63 -13.90 -21.37
C ASP A 336 -25.26 -13.77 -22.07
N LEU A 337 -24.28 -14.48 -21.53
CA LEU A 337 -22.91 -14.48 -22.06
C LEU A 337 -22.79 -15.27 -23.37
N ALA A 338 -23.69 -16.21 -23.65
CA ALA A 338 -23.70 -16.98 -24.89
C ALA A 338 -24.32 -16.18 -26.03
N GLY A 339 -25.46 -15.54 -25.76
CA GLY A 339 -26.15 -14.67 -26.72
C GLY A 339 -25.60 -13.24 -26.77
N MET A 340 -24.61 -12.91 -25.93
CA MET A 340 -23.99 -11.57 -25.81
C MET A 340 -25.04 -10.47 -25.60
N GLN A 341 -25.99 -10.70 -24.71
CA GLN A 341 -27.09 -9.78 -24.41
C GLN A 341 -27.19 -9.53 -22.91
N GLY A 342 -27.45 -8.28 -22.55
CA GLY A 342 -27.80 -7.88 -21.19
C GLY A 342 -29.24 -7.35 -21.13
N THR A 343 -30.05 -7.85 -20.20
CA THR A 343 -31.44 -7.43 -20.03
C THR A 343 -31.59 -6.63 -18.76
N CYS A 344 -32.24 -5.47 -18.82
CA CYS A 344 -32.49 -4.64 -17.63
C CYS A 344 -33.73 -5.15 -16.86
N PRO A 345 -33.91 -4.76 -15.57
CA PRO A 345 -35.10 -5.11 -14.79
C PRO A 345 -36.43 -4.67 -15.42
N GLY A 346 -36.42 -3.67 -16.30
CA GLY A 346 -37.59 -3.24 -17.08
C GLY A 346 -37.81 -4.00 -18.38
N GLY A 347 -37.09 -5.12 -18.61
CA GLY A 347 -37.26 -6.01 -19.75
C GLY A 347 -36.60 -5.57 -21.06
N GLN A 348 -35.88 -4.45 -21.09
CA GLN A 348 -35.12 -4.00 -22.27
C GLN A 348 -33.83 -4.80 -22.40
N SER A 349 -33.62 -5.44 -23.58
CA SER A 349 -32.36 -6.13 -23.88
C SER A 349 -31.47 -5.30 -24.81
N VAL A 350 -30.14 -5.34 -24.57
CA VAL A 350 -29.13 -4.66 -25.39
C VAL A 350 -27.97 -5.61 -25.66
N PRO A 351 -27.27 -5.48 -26.79
CA PRO A 351 -26.05 -6.21 -27.03
C PRO A 351 -24.96 -5.77 -26.02
N MET A 352 -24.13 -6.71 -25.64
CA MET A 352 -23.00 -6.44 -24.76
C MET A 352 -21.71 -7.00 -25.34
N VAL A 353 -20.61 -6.33 -25.04
CA VAL A 353 -19.25 -6.76 -25.41
C VAL A 353 -18.41 -6.75 -24.15
N PRO A 354 -17.72 -7.85 -23.79
CA PRO A 354 -16.77 -7.86 -22.69
C PRO A 354 -15.72 -6.73 -22.85
N GLY A 355 -15.39 -6.08 -21.74
CA GLY A 355 -14.48 -4.92 -21.72
C GLY A 355 -15.15 -3.59 -22.06
N GLN A 356 -16.41 -3.58 -22.53
CA GLN A 356 -17.12 -2.37 -22.92
C GLN A 356 -18.40 -2.16 -22.08
N PRO A 357 -18.84 -0.90 -21.89
CA PRO A 357 -20.09 -0.63 -21.24
C PRO A 357 -21.29 -0.96 -22.18
N ALA A 358 -22.23 -1.78 -21.72
CA ALA A 358 -23.52 -1.95 -22.36
C ALA A 358 -24.41 -0.74 -22.09
N GLN A 359 -24.88 -0.08 -23.14
CA GLN A 359 -25.66 1.15 -23.05
C GLN A 359 -27.13 0.91 -23.37
N PHE A 360 -28.01 1.17 -22.41
CA PHE A 360 -29.46 1.09 -22.61
C PHE A 360 -29.98 2.36 -23.28
N PRO A 361 -30.98 2.25 -24.19
CA PRO A 361 -31.50 3.40 -24.91
C PRO A 361 -32.12 4.44 -23.98
N ALA A 362 -31.76 5.72 -24.20
CA ALA A 362 -32.26 6.83 -23.39
C ALA A 362 -33.78 6.93 -23.41
N THR A 363 -34.41 6.67 -24.56
CA THR A 363 -35.87 6.70 -24.75
C THR A 363 -36.56 5.63 -23.91
N ALA A 364 -36.04 4.40 -23.92
CA ALA A 364 -36.55 3.31 -23.09
C ALA A 364 -36.41 3.60 -21.60
N CYS A 365 -35.24 4.14 -21.18
CA CYS A 365 -35.02 4.52 -19.80
C CYS A 365 -35.85 5.72 -19.34
N ALA A 366 -36.19 6.65 -20.23
CA ALA A 366 -37.00 7.80 -19.88
C ALA A 366 -38.47 7.41 -19.58
N ALA A 367 -39.00 6.43 -20.30
CA ALA A 367 -40.35 5.90 -20.13
C ALA A 367 -40.44 4.79 -19.08
N CYS A 368 -39.39 4.43 -18.39
CA CYS A 368 -39.31 3.28 -17.49
C CYS A 368 -39.76 3.62 -16.07
N ASP A 369 -40.75 2.92 -15.52
CA ASP A 369 -41.21 3.08 -14.14
C ASP A 369 -40.13 2.74 -13.10
N LEU A 370 -39.15 1.92 -13.47
CA LEU A 370 -38.03 1.53 -12.63
C LEU A 370 -36.82 2.48 -12.76
N ARG A 371 -36.96 3.66 -13.39
CA ARG A 371 -35.87 4.58 -13.60
C ARG A 371 -35.24 5.06 -12.28
N ALA A 372 -36.07 5.44 -11.32
CA ALA A 372 -35.59 6.01 -10.04
C ALA A 372 -34.66 5.06 -9.26
N PRO A 373 -35.01 3.77 -9.04
CA PRO A 373 -34.11 2.82 -8.41
C PRO A 373 -32.97 2.33 -9.35
N CYS A 374 -33.03 2.63 -10.65
CA CYS A 374 -32.09 2.10 -11.64
C CYS A 374 -30.91 3.04 -11.90
N THR A 375 -31.15 4.34 -12.10
CA THR A 375 -30.09 5.25 -12.54
C THR A 375 -30.28 6.70 -12.07
N LYS A 376 -29.16 7.36 -11.76
CA LYS A 376 -29.08 8.81 -11.52
C LYS A 376 -28.66 9.60 -12.78
N ALA A 377 -28.55 8.95 -13.93
CA ALA A 377 -28.19 9.62 -15.18
C ALA A 377 -29.15 10.77 -15.49
N THR A 378 -28.62 11.86 -16.02
CA THR A 378 -29.40 13.04 -16.37
C THR A 378 -30.44 12.73 -17.45
N HIS A 379 -31.47 13.58 -17.57
CA HIS A 379 -32.47 13.43 -18.63
C HIS A 379 -31.78 13.40 -20.01
N GLY A 380 -32.20 12.48 -20.87
CA GLY A 380 -31.61 12.25 -22.18
C GLY A 380 -30.48 11.22 -22.20
N GLN A 381 -30.12 10.65 -21.03
CA GLN A 381 -29.16 9.54 -20.96
C GLN A 381 -29.81 8.26 -20.45
N GLY A 382 -29.41 7.14 -21.03
CA GLY A 382 -29.82 5.80 -20.59
C GLY A 382 -28.90 5.25 -19.50
N ARG A 383 -29.28 4.11 -18.93
CA ARG A 383 -28.42 3.34 -18.01
C ARG A 383 -27.22 2.78 -18.75
N SER A 384 -26.04 2.94 -18.19
CA SER A 384 -24.82 2.24 -18.62
C SER A 384 -24.48 1.13 -17.63
N LEU A 385 -24.09 -0.04 -18.14
CA LEU A 385 -23.68 -1.19 -17.36
C LEU A 385 -22.28 -1.63 -17.80
N SER A 386 -21.29 -1.51 -16.92
CA SER A 386 -19.94 -1.94 -17.21
C SER A 386 -19.84 -3.46 -17.30
N ILE A 387 -19.50 -4.01 -18.46
CA ILE A 387 -19.24 -5.44 -18.67
C ILE A 387 -17.72 -5.64 -18.65
N ARG A 388 -17.25 -6.48 -17.77
CA ARG A 388 -15.80 -6.75 -17.65
C ARG A 388 -15.37 -7.81 -18.67
N GLU A 389 -14.10 -7.80 -19.02
CA GLU A 389 -13.52 -8.86 -19.88
C GLU A 389 -13.60 -10.23 -19.21
N ASP A 390 -13.42 -10.27 -17.90
CA ASP A 390 -13.48 -11.47 -17.07
C ASP A 390 -14.92 -11.80 -16.56
N GLU A 391 -15.97 -11.22 -17.12
CA GLU A 391 -17.35 -11.41 -16.65
C GLU A 391 -17.79 -12.89 -16.57
N PRO A 392 -17.42 -13.78 -17.53
CA PRO A 392 -17.72 -15.20 -17.41
C PRO A 392 -17.10 -15.85 -16.16
N PHE A 393 -15.88 -15.46 -15.82
CA PHE A 393 -15.19 -15.92 -14.62
C PHE A 393 -15.84 -15.38 -13.35
N GLN A 394 -16.20 -14.08 -13.33
CA GLN A 394 -16.92 -13.46 -12.22
C GLN A 394 -18.26 -14.14 -11.93
N GLN A 395 -19.00 -14.54 -12.97
CA GLN A 395 -20.25 -15.28 -12.79
C GLN A 395 -20.02 -16.67 -12.18
N LYS A 396 -18.98 -17.40 -12.63
CA LYS A 396 -18.59 -18.69 -12.03
C LYS A 396 -18.22 -18.53 -10.55
N LEU A 397 -17.43 -17.51 -10.21
CA LEU A 397 -17.08 -17.23 -8.81
C LEU A 397 -18.31 -16.91 -7.95
N ARG A 398 -19.23 -16.08 -8.45
CA ARG A 398 -20.49 -15.78 -7.75
C ARG A 398 -21.32 -17.05 -7.52
N ALA A 399 -21.42 -17.93 -8.51
CA ALA A 399 -22.09 -19.20 -8.36
C ALA A 399 -21.40 -20.09 -7.32
N LYS A 400 -20.06 -20.20 -7.37
CA LYS A 400 -19.26 -20.93 -6.38
C LYS A 400 -19.48 -20.39 -4.96
N MET A 401 -19.48 -19.08 -4.77
CA MET A 401 -19.65 -18.43 -3.46
C MET A 401 -21.08 -18.51 -2.91
N LYS A 402 -22.08 -18.86 -3.71
CA LYS A 402 -23.43 -19.18 -3.22
C LYS A 402 -23.47 -20.53 -2.49
N THR A 403 -22.55 -21.44 -2.77
CA THR A 403 -22.47 -22.76 -2.13
C THR A 403 -21.76 -22.68 -0.77
N GLN A 404 -22.11 -23.57 0.16
CA GLN A 404 -21.43 -23.67 1.46
C GLN A 404 -19.95 -24.03 1.29
N ARG A 405 -19.65 -24.97 0.40
CA ARG A 405 -18.28 -25.41 0.07
C ARG A 405 -17.45 -24.26 -0.49
N GLY A 406 -18.02 -23.45 -1.38
CA GLY A 406 -17.33 -22.32 -1.97
C GLY A 406 -17.00 -21.25 -0.92
N ARG A 407 -17.92 -20.95 0.00
CA ARG A 407 -17.64 -20.02 1.11
C ARG A 407 -16.60 -20.56 2.06
N ALA A 408 -16.63 -21.84 2.39
CA ALA A 408 -15.66 -22.49 3.26
C ALA A 408 -14.24 -22.61 2.63
N SER A 409 -14.13 -22.45 1.31
CA SER A 409 -12.80 -22.45 0.63
C SER A 409 -12.07 -21.10 0.73
N LEU A 410 -12.75 -20.04 1.14
CA LEU A 410 -12.10 -18.76 1.43
C LEU A 410 -11.38 -18.81 2.78
N PRO A 411 -10.20 -18.18 2.94
CA PRO A 411 -9.59 -18.02 4.24
C PRO A 411 -10.55 -17.25 5.16
N GLU A 412 -10.64 -17.66 6.43
CA GLU A 412 -11.35 -16.91 7.45
C GLU A 412 -10.66 -15.54 7.61
N THR A 413 -11.25 -14.50 7.06
CA THR A 413 -10.85 -13.14 7.42
C THR A 413 -11.44 -12.86 8.80
N ASP A 414 -10.60 -12.80 9.82
CA ASP A 414 -11.02 -12.27 11.11
C ASP A 414 -11.55 -10.84 10.88
N GLY A 415 -12.86 -10.72 10.86
CA GLY A 415 -13.58 -9.44 10.70
C GLY A 415 -13.47 -8.53 11.94
N GLY A 416 -12.42 -8.68 12.71
CA GLY A 416 -12.19 -7.92 13.93
C GLY A 416 -10.71 -7.66 14.17
N SER A 417 -10.38 -6.40 14.19
CA SER A 417 -9.13 -5.81 14.66
C SER A 417 -7.91 -5.87 13.73
N ALA A 418 -7.83 -4.89 12.84
CA ALA A 418 -6.57 -4.42 12.27
C ALA A 418 -5.66 -3.75 13.34
N HIS A 419 -5.64 -4.25 14.57
CA HIS A 419 -4.79 -3.73 15.66
C HIS A 419 -3.70 -4.69 16.12
N ASP A 420 -3.82 -5.98 15.80
CA ASP A 420 -2.75 -6.92 16.06
C ASP A 420 -2.20 -7.38 14.73
N GLY A 421 -0.92 -7.03 14.46
CA GLY A 421 -0.17 -7.46 13.29
C GLY A 421 0.06 -8.98 13.29
N ALA A 422 -1.01 -9.75 13.37
CA ALA A 422 -1.00 -11.18 13.22
C ALA A 422 -1.00 -11.49 11.73
N SER A 423 0.15 -11.84 11.22
CA SER A 423 0.30 -12.53 9.94
C SER A 423 -0.71 -13.69 9.86
N ILE A 424 -1.41 -13.78 8.73
CA ILE A 424 -2.23 -14.94 8.38
C ILE A 424 -1.36 -16.19 8.54
N GLY A 425 -1.83 -17.15 9.31
CA GLY A 425 -1.29 -18.50 9.29
C GLY A 425 -0.44 -18.98 10.43
N ALA A 426 -0.32 -18.28 11.55
CA ALA A 426 0.15 -18.97 12.75
C ALA A 426 -0.98 -19.85 13.32
N PRO A 427 -0.83 -21.19 13.41
CA PRO A 427 -1.84 -22.02 14.05
C PRO A 427 -2.07 -21.53 15.48
N ARG A 428 -3.32 -21.52 15.93
CA ARG A 428 -3.77 -21.06 17.27
C ARG A 428 -3.11 -21.77 18.48
N THR A 429 -2.03 -22.49 18.30
CA THR A 429 -1.26 -23.16 19.37
C THR A 429 -0.26 -22.26 20.10
N SER A 430 -0.13 -20.97 19.73
CA SER A 430 0.84 -20.04 20.34
C SER A 430 0.31 -19.24 21.55
N ARG A 431 -0.94 -19.42 21.97
CA ARG A 431 -1.49 -18.77 23.19
C ARG A 431 -0.79 -19.15 24.53
N PRO A 432 -0.18 -20.32 24.73
CA PRO A 432 0.51 -20.61 25.98
C PRO A 432 1.79 -19.82 26.21
N LEU A 433 2.48 -19.37 25.13
CA LEU A 433 3.78 -18.72 25.28
C LEU A 433 3.71 -17.21 25.57
N GLN A 434 2.62 -16.53 25.20
CA GLN A 434 2.40 -15.12 25.56
C GLN A 434 2.17 -14.92 27.07
N ARG A 435 1.54 -15.89 27.74
CA ARG A 435 1.38 -15.86 29.20
C ARG A 435 2.69 -15.99 29.97
N LEU A 436 3.67 -16.70 29.43
CA LEU A 436 4.96 -16.91 30.09
C LEU A 436 5.90 -15.70 30.02
N ALA A 437 5.61 -14.71 29.15
CA ALA A 437 6.38 -13.47 29.07
C ALA A 437 5.92 -12.39 30.05
N GLN A 438 4.78 -12.58 30.73
CA GLN A 438 4.17 -11.61 31.64
C GLN A 438 4.20 -12.00 33.12
N GLU A 439 4.76 -13.15 33.49
CA GLU A 439 4.94 -13.48 34.88
C GLU A 439 6.26 -12.91 35.40
N PRO A 440 6.25 -12.03 36.41
CA PRO A 440 7.47 -11.58 37.09
C PRO A 440 8.06 -12.74 37.87
N VAL A 441 9.36 -12.89 37.83
CA VAL A 441 10.15 -13.74 38.75
C VAL A 441 10.47 -12.94 39.98
#